data_067f776a2fbf296280c4e797dac351d0
#
_entry.id   067f776a2fbf296280c4e797dac351d0
#
_cell.length_a   1.000
_cell.length_b   1.000
_cell.length_c   1.000
_cell.angle_alpha   90.00
_cell.angle_beta   90.00
_cell.angle_gamma   90.00
#
_symmetry.space_group_name_H-M   'P 1'
#
loop_
_entity.id
_entity.type
_entity.pdbx_description
1 polymer ?
#
loop_
_entity_poly.entity_id
_entity_poly.type
_entity_poly.pdbx_seq_one_letter_code
_entity_poly.pdbx_strand_id
1 'polypeptide(L)'
;MKGIILAGGSGTRLYPLTMVTSKQLLPVYDKPMIYYPLSTLMLAGIRDILVISTPTDTPRFEQLLGDGSQFGISLSYAVQPSPDGLAQAFIIGEEFIAGDSCALVLGDNIFYGNGLSRHLRHAVEAAERDGGATVFGYYVDDPECFGVVEFDEDGKAVSIKEKPVNPKSNYAVTGLYFYDNRVTELARQVKPSARGELEITSLNEMYLQDGDLDVVTLGRGYAWLDTGTMDSLFDASNFVRTIESSQSIMVSVPEDIAYQNGWIDKDALRQAAETTTRSEERRVGKECRSRWSPYH
;
A
#
# COMPACT_ATOMS: atom_id res chain seq x y z
N MET A 1 11.57 10.88 -3.02
CA MET A 1 11.24 9.46 -2.67
C MET A 1 10.54 8.76 -3.84
N LYS A 2 10.89 7.52 -4.11
CA LYS A 2 10.21 6.62 -5.05
C LYS A 2 9.19 5.74 -4.34
N GLY A 3 8.16 5.25 -5.05
CA GLY A 3 7.17 4.33 -4.49
C GLY A 3 7.17 3.00 -5.21
N ILE A 4 6.98 1.90 -4.49
CA ILE A 4 6.78 0.56 -5.06
C ILE A 4 5.45 0.02 -4.57
N ILE A 5 4.64 -0.50 -5.49
CA ILE A 5 3.48 -1.34 -5.17
C ILE A 5 3.84 -2.77 -5.53
N LEU A 6 3.90 -3.65 -4.54
CA LEU A 6 4.12 -5.07 -4.80
C LEU A 6 2.78 -5.78 -4.96
N ALA A 7 2.43 -6.04 -6.21
CA ALA A 7 1.18 -6.65 -6.64
C ALA A 7 1.39 -8.07 -7.20
N GLY A 8 2.31 -8.81 -6.58
CA GLY A 8 2.63 -10.19 -6.91
C GLY A 8 1.86 -11.21 -6.07
N GLY A 9 2.28 -12.47 -6.19
CA GLY A 9 1.75 -13.58 -5.42
C GLY A 9 0.63 -14.36 -6.13
N SER A 10 0.49 -15.63 -5.77
CA SER A 10 -0.42 -16.58 -6.44
C SER A 10 -1.90 -16.44 -6.04
N GLY A 11 -2.19 -15.70 -4.97
CA GLY A 11 -3.57 -15.47 -4.49
C GLY A 11 -4.35 -16.76 -4.15
N THR A 12 -3.67 -17.85 -3.80
CA THR A 12 -4.28 -19.18 -3.62
C THR A 12 -5.38 -19.22 -2.57
N ARG A 13 -5.30 -18.38 -1.55
CA ARG A 13 -6.33 -18.26 -0.50
C ARG A 13 -7.65 -17.68 -1.01
N LEU A 14 -7.63 -17.02 -2.16
CA LEU A 14 -8.82 -16.46 -2.85
C LEU A 14 -9.29 -17.30 -4.03
N TYR A 15 -8.76 -18.52 -4.18
CA TYR A 15 -9.25 -19.45 -5.20
C TYR A 15 -10.75 -19.78 -4.97
N PRO A 16 -11.64 -19.79 -6.02
CA PRO A 16 -11.34 -19.70 -7.44
C PRO A 16 -11.33 -18.29 -8.06
N LEU A 17 -11.51 -17.22 -7.28
CA LEU A 17 -11.55 -15.83 -7.79
C LEU A 17 -10.26 -15.44 -8.52
N THR A 18 -9.13 -16.00 -8.08
CA THR A 18 -7.79 -15.72 -8.62
C THR A 18 -7.33 -16.68 -9.71
N MET A 19 -8.22 -17.54 -10.25
CA MET A 19 -7.84 -18.49 -11.32
C MET A 19 -7.33 -17.82 -12.59
N VAL A 20 -7.90 -16.68 -12.93
CA VAL A 20 -7.65 -15.99 -14.20
C VAL A 20 -7.21 -14.53 -14.04
N THR A 21 -6.98 -14.09 -12.80
CA THR A 21 -6.61 -12.70 -12.52
C THR A 21 -5.83 -12.59 -11.21
N SER A 22 -4.98 -11.57 -11.13
CA SER A 22 -4.34 -11.19 -9.86
C SER A 22 -5.38 -10.78 -8.82
N LYS A 23 -5.14 -11.06 -7.54
CA LYS A 23 -6.02 -10.63 -6.46
C LYS A 23 -6.18 -9.11 -6.40
N GLN A 24 -5.14 -8.35 -6.73
CA GLN A 24 -5.15 -6.90 -6.70
C GLN A 24 -6.01 -6.27 -7.82
N LEU A 25 -6.46 -7.08 -8.77
CA LEU A 25 -7.45 -6.69 -9.79
C LEU A 25 -8.90 -7.04 -9.39
N LEU A 26 -9.08 -7.80 -8.30
CA LEU A 26 -10.42 -8.07 -7.77
C LEU A 26 -11.03 -6.78 -7.23
N PRO A 27 -12.36 -6.62 -7.35
CA PRO A 27 -13.03 -5.44 -6.82
C PRO A 27 -13.07 -5.46 -5.29
N VAL A 28 -12.80 -4.30 -4.71
CA VAL A 28 -13.14 -3.98 -3.32
C VAL A 28 -14.18 -2.87 -3.40
N TYR A 29 -15.43 -3.23 -3.22
CA TYR A 29 -16.63 -2.43 -3.37
C TYR A 29 -16.79 -1.85 -4.79
N ASP A 30 -16.31 -0.64 -5.06
CA ASP A 30 -16.57 0.14 -6.28
C ASP A 30 -15.40 0.20 -7.27
N LYS A 31 -14.21 -0.26 -6.86
CA LYS A 31 -12.99 -0.19 -7.69
C LYS A 31 -12.06 -1.38 -7.48
N PRO A 32 -11.14 -1.68 -8.42
CA PRO A 32 -10.10 -2.69 -8.23
C PRO A 32 -9.22 -2.39 -7.01
N MET A 33 -8.82 -3.43 -6.30
CA MET A 33 -8.03 -3.37 -5.06
C MET A 33 -6.77 -2.51 -5.20
N ILE A 34 -6.09 -2.54 -6.35
CA ILE A 34 -4.82 -1.81 -6.60
C ILE A 34 -4.96 -0.28 -6.42
N TYR A 35 -6.16 0.28 -6.55
CA TYR A 35 -6.39 1.71 -6.36
C TYR A 35 -6.15 2.17 -4.92
N TYR A 36 -6.34 1.29 -3.93
CA TYR A 36 -6.13 1.62 -2.52
C TYR A 36 -4.65 1.83 -2.16
N PRO A 37 -3.73 0.89 -2.44
CA PRO A 37 -2.31 1.12 -2.22
C PRO A 37 -1.75 2.23 -3.12
N LEU A 38 -2.22 2.39 -4.35
CA LEU A 38 -1.86 3.53 -5.21
C LEU A 38 -2.22 4.86 -4.52
N SER A 39 -3.45 4.99 -4.02
CA SER A 39 -3.91 6.15 -3.28
C SER A 39 -3.09 6.40 -2.02
N THR A 40 -2.67 5.35 -1.32
CA THR A 40 -1.83 5.46 -0.12
C THR A 40 -0.48 6.13 -0.43
N LEU A 41 0.20 5.72 -1.50
CA LEU A 41 1.43 6.37 -1.95
C LEU A 41 1.20 7.82 -2.42
N MET A 42 0.09 8.08 -3.11
CA MET A 42 -0.27 9.43 -3.54
C MET A 42 -0.59 10.36 -2.35
N LEU A 43 -1.22 9.85 -1.29
CA LEU A 43 -1.45 10.59 -0.02
C LEU A 43 -0.13 10.92 0.69
N ALA A 44 0.89 10.08 0.55
CA ALA A 44 2.25 10.36 1.02
C ALA A 44 2.96 11.46 0.20
N GLY A 45 2.40 11.84 -0.95
CA GLY A 45 3.01 12.81 -1.87
C GLY A 45 3.94 12.19 -2.92
N ILE A 46 3.96 10.87 -3.02
CA ILE A 46 4.84 10.14 -3.95
C ILE A 46 4.20 10.12 -5.34
N ARG A 47 4.97 10.49 -6.37
CA ARG A 47 4.51 10.61 -7.75
C ARG A 47 5.18 9.63 -8.72
N ASP A 48 6.39 9.20 -8.44
CA ASP A 48 7.08 8.18 -9.23
C ASP A 48 6.86 6.82 -8.59
N ILE A 49 6.10 5.95 -9.24
CA ILE A 49 5.63 4.69 -8.66
C ILE A 49 5.90 3.53 -9.61
N LEU A 50 6.52 2.47 -9.08
CA LEU A 50 6.76 1.21 -9.77
C LEU A 50 5.74 0.17 -9.30
N VAL A 51 5.00 -0.43 -10.22
CA VAL A 51 4.14 -1.58 -9.94
C VAL A 51 4.89 -2.86 -10.30
N ILE A 52 5.17 -3.70 -9.31
CA ILE A 52 5.83 -4.99 -9.50
C ILE A 52 4.77 -6.09 -9.43
N SER A 53 4.65 -6.90 -10.49
CA SER A 53 3.68 -7.97 -10.55
C SER A 53 4.21 -9.22 -11.26
N THR A 54 3.35 -10.24 -11.40
CA THR A 54 3.69 -11.47 -12.11
C THR A 54 3.82 -11.22 -13.62
N PRO A 55 4.53 -12.07 -14.38
CA PRO A 55 4.60 -11.96 -15.84
C PRO A 55 3.22 -11.93 -16.52
N THR A 56 2.26 -12.64 -15.96
CA THR A 56 0.90 -12.77 -16.51
C THR A 56 0.04 -11.53 -16.23
N ASP A 57 0.23 -10.90 -15.07
CA ASP A 57 -0.67 -9.83 -14.63
C ASP A 57 -0.10 -8.42 -14.89
N THR A 58 1.21 -8.26 -15.05
CA THR A 58 1.82 -6.95 -15.37
C THR A 58 1.14 -6.26 -16.55
N PRO A 59 0.87 -6.91 -17.71
CA PRO A 59 0.17 -6.26 -18.82
C PRO A 59 -1.24 -5.80 -18.48
N ARG A 60 -1.91 -6.45 -17.54
CA ARG A 60 -3.26 -6.06 -17.09
C ARG A 60 -3.22 -4.81 -16.22
N PHE A 61 -2.20 -4.66 -15.37
CA PHE A 61 -1.98 -3.43 -14.61
C PHE A 61 -1.62 -2.27 -15.54
N GLU A 62 -0.77 -2.48 -16.55
CA GLU A 62 -0.47 -1.50 -17.58
C GLU A 62 -1.73 -1.05 -18.33
N GLN A 63 -2.59 -2.00 -18.70
CA GLN A 63 -3.87 -1.70 -19.36
C GLN A 63 -4.82 -0.91 -18.46
N LEU A 64 -4.87 -1.23 -17.15
CA LEU A 64 -5.77 -0.59 -16.18
C LEU A 64 -5.33 0.82 -15.81
N LEU A 65 -4.03 0.99 -15.51
CA LEU A 65 -3.50 2.20 -14.88
C LEU A 65 -2.74 3.11 -15.85
N GLY A 66 -2.39 2.62 -17.05
CA GLY A 66 -1.62 3.37 -18.05
C GLY A 66 -0.26 3.83 -17.54
N ASP A 67 0.17 5.00 -17.96
CA ASP A 67 1.42 5.64 -17.54
C ASP A 67 1.25 6.52 -16.28
N GLY A 68 0.04 6.62 -15.73
CA GLY A 68 -0.29 7.40 -14.54
C GLY A 68 -0.53 8.90 -14.81
N SER A 69 -0.38 9.37 -16.04
CA SER A 69 -0.53 10.79 -16.39
C SER A 69 -1.92 11.33 -16.04
N GLN A 70 -2.97 10.52 -16.14
CA GLN A 70 -4.35 10.86 -15.74
C GLN A 70 -4.49 11.19 -14.26
N PHE A 71 -3.56 10.70 -13.41
CA PHE A 71 -3.49 10.98 -11.98
C PHE A 71 -2.39 12.01 -11.63
N GLY A 72 -1.73 12.58 -12.63
CA GLY A 72 -0.60 13.50 -12.42
C GLY A 72 0.64 12.85 -11.79
N ILE A 73 0.79 11.54 -11.96
CA ILE A 73 1.92 10.73 -11.49
C ILE A 73 2.61 10.04 -12.67
N SER A 74 3.72 9.37 -12.42
CA SER A 74 4.43 8.53 -13.36
C SER A 74 4.40 7.08 -12.88
N LEU A 75 3.85 6.18 -13.69
CA LEU A 75 3.82 4.75 -13.42
C LEU A 75 4.82 4.02 -14.30
N SER A 76 5.58 3.14 -13.68
CA SER A 76 6.45 2.16 -14.33
C SER A 76 6.06 0.76 -13.90
N TYR A 77 6.46 -0.25 -14.65
CA TYR A 77 6.08 -1.62 -14.40
C TYR A 77 7.28 -2.53 -14.45
N ALA A 78 7.34 -3.50 -13.53
CA ALA A 78 8.37 -4.53 -13.52
C ALA A 78 7.77 -5.91 -13.20
N VAL A 79 8.47 -6.94 -13.63
CA VAL A 79 8.05 -8.33 -13.46
C VAL A 79 8.82 -8.96 -12.31
N GLN A 80 8.08 -9.54 -11.35
CA GLN A 80 8.62 -10.48 -10.38
C GLN A 80 8.44 -11.90 -10.93
N PRO A 81 9.53 -12.59 -11.34
CA PRO A 81 9.42 -13.90 -12.01
C PRO A 81 8.92 -15.01 -11.07
N SER A 82 9.30 -14.92 -9.79
CA SER A 82 8.95 -15.86 -8.73
C SER A 82 8.70 -15.10 -7.41
N PRO A 83 7.81 -15.57 -6.54
CA PRO A 83 7.47 -14.91 -5.29
C PRO A 83 8.52 -15.21 -4.19
N ASP A 84 9.76 -14.74 -4.39
CA ASP A 84 10.91 -15.04 -3.53
C ASP A 84 10.99 -14.17 -2.27
N GLY A 85 9.90 -13.47 -1.93
CA GLY A 85 9.76 -12.65 -0.73
C GLY A 85 9.61 -11.14 -1.02
N LEU A 86 9.22 -10.39 0.01
CA LEU A 86 8.89 -8.97 -0.14
C LEU A 86 10.13 -8.09 -0.37
N ALA A 87 11.26 -8.41 0.27
CA ALA A 87 12.50 -7.65 0.12
C ALA A 87 13.08 -7.73 -1.31
N GLN A 88 12.69 -8.74 -2.10
CA GLN A 88 13.07 -8.85 -3.51
C GLN A 88 12.59 -7.64 -4.34
N ALA A 89 11.51 -6.97 -3.92
CA ALA A 89 10.97 -5.80 -4.62
C ALA A 89 12.01 -4.68 -4.78
N PHE A 90 12.89 -4.47 -3.79
CA PHE A 90 13.95 -3.46 -3.86
C PHE A 90 15.09 -3.86 -4.80
N ILE A 91 15.34 -5.17 -4.97
CA ILE A 91 16.33 -5.69 -5.91
C ILE A 91 15.81 -5.55 -7.34
N ILE A 92 14.55 -5.92 -7.58
CA ILE A 92 13.89 -5.76 -8.89
C ILE A 92 13.77 -4.28 -9.26
N GLY A 93 13.43 -3.43 -8.29
CA GLY A 93 13.23 -1.99 -8.47
C GLY A 93 14.51 -1.15 -8.41
N GLU A 94 15.70 -1.74 -8.35
CA GLU A 94 16.95 -1.01 -8.12
C GLU A 94 17.21 0.11 -9.13
N GLU A 95 17.06 -0.16 -10.42
CA GLU A 95 17.24 0.84 -11.48
C GLU A 95 16.21 1.97 -11.38
N PHE A 96 14.98 1.65 -10.95
CA PHE A 96 13.92 2.63 -10.72
C PHE A 96 14.19 3.48 -9.47
N ILE A 97 14.64 2.85 -8.38
CA ILE A 97 14.98 3.54 -7.11
C ILE A 97 16.17 4.48 -7.34
N ALA A 98 17.18 4.04 -8.10
CA ALA A 98 18.34 4.85 -8.51
C ALA A 98 19.06 5.55 -7.35
N GLY A 99 19.12 4.92 -6.18
CA GLY A 99 19.74 5.48 -4.97
C GLY A 99 18.91 6.50 -4.20
N ASP A 100 17.63 6.68 -4.57
CA ASP A 100 16.68 7.49 -3.78
C ASP A 100 16.15 6.70 -2.57
N SER A 101 15.52 7.42 -1.63
CA SER A 101 14.65 6.80 -0.62
C SER A 101 13.43 6.16 -1.27
N CYS A 102 12.90 5.09 -0.68
CA CYS A 102 11.83 4.31 -1.28
C CYS A 102 10.75 3.91 -0.28
N ALA A 103 9.49 4.09 -0.66
CA ALA A 103 8.34 3.52 0.03
C ALA A 103 7.89 2.23 -0.68
N LEU A 104 7.50 1.22 0.09
CA LEU A 104 6.88 -0.01 -0.40
C LEU A 104 5.50 -0.16 0.25
N VAL A 105 4.49 -0.45 -0.59
CA VAL A 105 3.16 -0.84 -0.11
C VAL A 105 2.77 -2.17 -0.75
N LEU A 106 2.15 -3.05 0.06
CA LEU A 106 1.60 -4.30 -0.46
C LEU A 106 0.29 -4.03 -1.20
N GLY A 107 0.14 -4.63 -2.37
CA GLY A 107 -0.96 -4.37 -3.30
C GLY A 107 -2.34 -4.82 -2.81
N ASP A 108 -2.41 -5.54 -1.69
CA ASP A 108 -3.61 -6.05 -1.05
C ASP A 108 -3.92 -5.41 0.30
N ASN A 109 -3.20 -4.34 0.65
CA ASN A 109 -3.39 -3.62 1.90
C ASN A 109 -4.18 -2.33 1.67
N ILE A 110 -5.18 -2.12 2.51
CA ILE A 110 -6.04 -0.93 2.50
C ILE A 110 -5.83 -0.19 3.81
N PHE A 111 -5.56 1.11 3.71
CA PHE A 111 -5.39 2.00 4.84
C PHE A 111 -6.46 3.09 4.82
N TYR A 112 -7.09 3.32 5.96
CA TYR A 112 -8.05 4.41 6.13
C TYR A 112 -7.92 5.02 7.52
N GLY A 113 -8.05 6.33 7.62
CA GLY A 113 -8.08 7.02 8.91
C GLY A 113 -7.90 8.52 8.78
N ASN A 114 -8.48 9.25 9.71
CA ASN A 114 -8.33 10.71 9.75
C ASN A 114 -6.88 11.09 10.06
N GLY A 115 -6.30 11.94 9.21
CA GLY A 115 -4.92 12.37 9.36
C GLY A 115 -3.86 11.35 8.91
N LEU A 116 -4.25 10.26 8.24
CA LEU A 116 -3.31 9.27 7.69
C LEU A 116 -2.25 9.94 6.82
N SER A 117 -2.63 10.85 5.92
CA SER A 117 -1.70 11.58 5.05
C SER A 117 -0.59 12.32 5.81
N ARG A 118 -0.86 12.77 7.04
CA ARG A 118 0.16 13.43 7.88
C ARG A 118 1.23 12.44 8.33
N HIS A 119 0.84 11.26 8.78
CA HIS A 119 1.79 10.21 9.18
C HIS A 119 2.62 9.74 7.98
N LEU A 120 1.97 9.57 6.82
CA LEU A 120 2.66 9.16 5.60
C LEU A 120 3.70 10.19 5.15
N ARG A 121 3.35 11.47 5.12
CA ARG A 121 4.28 12.56 4.76
C ARG A 121 5.40 12.70 5.76
N HIS A 122 5.12 12.52 7.06
CA HIS A 122 6.16 12.53 8.08
C HIS A 122 7.16 11.38 7.88
N ALA A 123 6.69 10.18 7.52
CA ALA A 123 7.56 9.04 7.21
C ALA A 123 8.44 9.32 5.96
N VAL A 124 7.88 9.98 4.93
CA VAL A 124 8.67 10.44 3.77
C VAL A 124 9.76 11.41 4.21
N GLU A 125 9.38 12.45 4.96
CA GLU A 125 10.33 13.49 5.43
C GLU A 125 11.42 12.89 6.31
N ALA A 126 11.09 11.95 7.20
CA ALA A 126 12.05 11.28 8.07
C ALA A 126 13.08 10.48 7.24
N ALA A 127 12.62 9.64 6.31
CA ALA A 127 13.50 8.83 5.48
C ALA A 127 14.40 9.66 4.56
N GLU A 128 13.91 10.80 4.05
CA GLU A 128 14.68 11.68 3.16
C GLU A 128 15.68 12.58 3.90
N ARG A 129 15.34 13.04 5.10
CA ARG A 129 16.14 14.03 5.84
C ARG A 129 17.02 13.38 6.90
N ASP A 130 16.46 12.48 7.68
CA ASP A 130 17.11 11.92 8.88
C ASP A 130 17.70 10.52 8.60
N GLY A 131 17.26 9.88 7.52
CA GLY A 131 17.61 8.50 7.19
C GLY A 131 16.80 7.48 7.99
N GLY A 132 17.11 6.20 7.80
CA GLY A 132 16.47 5.11 8.51
C GLY A 132 15.21 4.57 7.82
N ALA A 133 14.42 3.84 8.59
CA ALA A 133 13.18 3.24 8.15
C ALA A 133 12.01 3.60 9.06
N THR A 134 10.83 3.77 8.48
CA THR A 134 9.56 3.89 9.21
C THR A 134 8.61 2.78 8.79
N VAL A 135 8.09 2.04 9.75
CA VAL A 135 7.05 1.03 9.57
C VAL A 135 5.82 1.36 10.42
N PHE A 136 4.68 0.78 10.07
CA PHE A 136 3.42 1.05 10.77
C PHE A 136 2.98 -0.18 11.55
N GLY A 137 2.76 -0.02 12.85
CA GLY A 137 2.23 -1.04 13.75
C GLY A 137 0.72 -0.90 13.93
N TYR A 138 -0.01 -2.01 13.85
CA TYR A 138 -1.45 -2.06 14.06
C TYR A 138 -1.81 -3.19 15.03
N TYR A 139 -2.71 -2.91 15.99
CA TYR A 139 -3.15 -3.91 16.97
C TYR A 139 -4.08 -4.92 16.32
N VAL A 140 -3.76 -6.21 16.43
CA VAL A 140 -4.52 -7.33 15.87
C VAL A 140 -4.78 -8.40 16.93
N ASP A 141 -5.80 -9.25 16.71
CA ASP A 141 -6.13 -10.35 17.60
C ASP A 141 -5.34 -11.64 17.27
N ASP A 142 -4.79 -11.74 16.05
CA ASP A 142 -4.07 -12.89 15.50
C ASP A 142 -2.63 -12.53 15.06
N PRO A 143 -1.78 -12.00 15.95
CA PRO A 143 -0.45 -11.47 15.61
C PRO A 143 0.48 -12.52 15.00
N GLU A 144 0.29 -13.82 15.26
CA GLU A 144 1.08 -14.91 14.69
C GLU A 144 1.00 -15.03 13.15
N CYS A 145 0.04 -14.34 12.53
CA CYS A 145 -0.11 -14.30 11.08
C CYS A 145 0.81 -13.29 10.39
N PHE A 146 1.46 -12.38 11.15
CA PHE A 146 2.16 -11.21 10.67
C PHE A 146 3.59 -11.10 11.21
N GLY A 147 4.35 -10.15 10.71
CA GLY A 147 5.53 -9.64 11.41
C GLY A 147 5.07 -8.90 12.67
N VAL A 148 5.64 -9.23 13.82
CA VAL A 148 5.24 -8.67 15.13
C VAL A 148 6.34 -7.82 15.70
N VAL A 149 6.00 -6.59 16.11
CA VAL A 149 6.92 -5.70 16.82
C VAL A 149 6.68 -5.76 18.32
N GLU A 150 7.77 -5.84 19.10
CA GLU A 150 7.76 -5.74 20.56
C GLU A 150 8.31 -4.36 20.97
N PHE A 151 7.72 -3.77 21.98
CA PHE A 151 8.12 -2.47 22.52
C PHE A 151 8.64 -2.60 23.94
N ASP A 152 9.55 -1.71 24.34
CA ASP A 152 9.94 -1.53 25.74
C ASP A 152 8.93 -0.66 26.51
N GLU A 153 9.26 -0.37 27.79
CA GLU A 153 8.41 0.44 28.68
C GLU A 153 8.28 1.90 28.20
N ASP A 154 9.23 2.39 27.41
CA ASP A 154 9.24 3.73 26.83
C ASP A 154 8.52 3.81 25.47
N GLY A 155 8.01 2.66 24.97
CA GLY A 155 7.32 2.55 23.68
C GLY A 155 8.26 2.50 22.47
N LYS A 156 9.55 2.22 22.68
CA LYS A 156 10.52 2.04 21.62
C LYS A 156 10.52 0.59 21.15
N ALA A 157 10.57 0.37 19.83
CA ALA A 157 10.69 -0.98 19.26
C ALA A 157 12.02 -1.63 19.68
N VAL A 158 11.96 -2.85 20.20
CA VAL A 158 13.13 -3.61 20.66
C VAL A 158 13.31 -4.93 19.92
N SER A 159 12.27 -5.42 19.26
CA SER A 159 12.29 -6.67 18.51
C SER A 159 11.25 -6.64 17.41
N ILE A 160 11.56 -7.24 16.28
CA ILE A 160 10.61 -7.49 15.20
C ILE A 160 10.79 -8.94 14.75
N LYS A 161 9.71 -9.72 14.64
CA LYS A 161 9.78 -11.14 14.31
C LYS A 161 8.72 -11.54 13.31
N GLU A 162 9.14 -12.29 12.28
CA GLU A 162 8.22 -12.82 11.28
C GLU A 162 7.44 -14.01 11.86
N LYS A 163 6.11 -13.88 11.87
CA LYS A 163 5.14 -14.94 12.24
C LYS A 163 5.58 -15.78 13.46
N PRO A 164 5.79 -15.15 14.61
CA PRO A 164 6.25 -15.85 15.79
C PRO A 164 5.21 -16.85 16.31
N VAL A 165 5.63 -18.05 16.67
CA VAL A 165 4.74 -19.08 17.26
C VAL A 165 4.13 -18.62 18.58
N ASN A 166 4.88 -17.83 19.36
CA ASN A 166 4.44 -17.26 20.63
C ASN A 166 4.72 -15.76 20.60
N PRO A 167 3.83 -14.94 20.01
CA PRO A 167 3.98 -13.49 19.97
C PRO A 167 3.94 -12.90 21.37
N LYS A 168 4.83 -11.94 21.64
CA LYS A 168 4.84 -11.20 22.92
C LYS A 168 4.11 -9.86 22.83
N SER A 169 3.63 -9.52 21.67
CA SER A 169 2.90 -8.30 21.38
C SER A 169 1.79 -8.59 20.37
N ASN A 170 0.73 -7.78 20.41
CA ASN A 170 -0.35 -7.82 19.42
C ASN A 170 -0.17 -6.77 18.30
N TYR A 171 0.98 -6.10 18.24
CA TYR A 171 1.22 -5.13 17.20
C TYR A 171 1.85 -5.78 15.97
N ALA A 172 1.01 -5.99 14.94
CA ALA A 172 1.44 -6.43 13.62
C ALA A 172 2.07 -5.29 12.85
N VAL A 173 3.15 -5.57 12.12
CA VAL A 173 3.69 -4.64 11.13
C VAL A 173 2.83 -4.72 9.88
N THR A 174 2.28 -3.58 9.47
CA THR A 174 1.41 -3.51 8.29
C THR A 174 2.22 -3.61 7.00
N GLY A 175 1.53 -3.78 5.87
CA GLY A 175 2.18 -3.84 4.55
C GLY A 175 2.54 -2.48 3.96
N LEU A 176 3.07 -1.55 4.77
CA LEU A 176 3.49 -0.22 4.36
C LEU A 176 4.79 0.17 5.04
N TYR A 177 5.80 0.49 4.24
CA TYR A 177 7.18 0.67 4.66
C TYR A 177 7.79 1.89 3.97
N PHE A 178 8.61 2.65 4.70
CA PHE A 178 9.38 3.78 4.17
C PHE A 178 10.84 3.59 4.56
N TYR A 179 11.75 3.69 3.61
CA TYR A 179 13.17 3.45 3.79
C TYR A 179 14.00 4.57 3.19
N ASP A 180 15.14 4.81 3.76
CA ASP A 180 16.17 5.66 3.20
C ASP A 180 16.84 5.02 1.96
N ASN A 181 17.84 5.68 1.41
CA ASN A 181 18.53 5.26 0.19
C ASN A 181 19.42 4.01 0.35
N ARG A 182 19.61 3.49 1.57
CA ARG A 182 20.36 2.23 1.83
C ARG A 182 19.54 0.98 1.52
N VAL A 183 18.23 1.12 1.31
CA VAL A 183 17.31 -0.01 1.23
C VAL A 183 17.71 -1.07 0.21
N THR A 184 18.19 -0.68 -0.97
CA THR A 184 18.62 -1.63 -2.01
C THR A 184 19.85 -2.41 -1.61
N GLU A 185 20.83 -1.75 -0.98
CA GLU A 185 22.04 -2.40 -0.48
C GLU A 185 21.72 -3.38 0.64
N LEU A 186 20.90 -2.97 1.61
CA LEU A 186 20.49 -3.83 2.72
C LEU A 186 19.62 -5.01 2.24
N ALA A 187 18.71 -4.78 1.28
CA ALA A 187 17.89 -5.85 0.71
C ALA A 187 18.72 -6.96 0.04
N ARG A 188 19.85 -6.62 -0.57
CA ARG A 188 20.79 -7.61 -1.14
C ARG A 188 21.48 -8.47 -0.07
N GLN A 189 21.56 -8.00 1.16
CA GLN A 189 22.18 -8.72 2.28
C GLN A 189 21.19 -9.64 2.99
N VAL A 190 19.89 -9.49 2.76
CA VAL A 190 18.84 -10.34 3.31
C VAL A 190 19.05 -11.77 2.82
N LYS A 191 19.09 -12.71 3.75
CA LYS A 191 19.21 -14.15 3.44
C LYS A 191 17.82 -14.78 3.40
N PRO A 192 17.59 -15.76 2.50
CA PRO A 192 16.35 -16.51 2.49
C PRO A 192 16.06 -17.14 3.85
N SER A 193 14.81 -17.00 4.30
CA SER A 193 14.30 -17.61 5.53
C SER A 193 14.18 -19.14 5.38
N ALA A 194 13.74 -19.82 6.45
CA ALA A 194 13.42 -21.25 6.39
C ALA A 194 12.32 -21.58 5.34
N ARG A 195 11.54 -20.58 4.92
CA ARG A 195 10.53 -20.69 3.87
C ARG A 195 11.11 -20.46 2.46
N GLY A 196 12.39 -20.11 2.36
CA GLY A 196 13.05 -19.75 1.10
C GLY A 196 12.76 -18.33 0.62
N GLU A 197 12.15 -17.47 1.45
CA GLU A 197 11.74 -16.11 1.12
C GLU A 197 12.72 -15.07 1.65
N LEU A 198 12.95 -14.00 0.89
CA LEU A 198 13.63 -12.78 1.33
C LEU A 198 12.64 -11.93 2.13
N GLU A 199 12.62 -12.17 3.44
CA GLU A 199 11.63 -11.57 4.34
C GLU A 199 11.89 -10.08 4.52
N ILE A 200 10.83 -9.29 4.46
CA ILE A 200 10.94 -7.86 4.77
C ILE A 200 11.21 -7.62 6.26
N THR A 201 10.77 -8.55 7.10
CA THR A 201 11.06 -8.50 8.54
C THR A 201 12.57 -8.56 8.81
N SER A 202 13.32 -9.36 8.04
CA SER A 202 14.78 -9.40 8.16
C SER A 202 15.44 -8.07 7.73
N LEU A 203 14.91 -7.41 6.72
CA LEU A 203 15.34 -6.06 6.34
C LEU A 203 15.05 -5.05 7.46
N ASN A 204 13.86 -5.09 8.06
CA ASN A 204 13.49 -4.24 9.18
C ASN A 204 14.36 -4.52 10.43
N GLU A 205 14.73 -5.78 10.68
CA GLU A 205 15.66 -6.14 11.76
C GLU A 205 17.03 -5.49 11.58
N MET A 206 17.53 -5.36 10.35
CA MET A 206 18.81 -4.68 10.09
C MET A 206 18.72 -3.21 10.48
N TYR A 207 17.67 -2.49 10.09
CA TYR A 207 17.43 -1.11 10.50
C TYR A 207 17.24 -0.99 12.03
N LEU A 208 16.56 -1.94 12.66
CA LEU A 208 16.39 -1.96 14.12
C LEU A 208 17.73 -2.13 14.84
N GLN A 209 18.62 -3.01 14.35
CA GLN A 209 19.94 -3.25 14.91
C GLN A 209 20.86 -2.04 14.79
N ASP A 210 20.73 -1.28 13.70
CA ASP A 210 21.42 -0.01 13.48
C ASP A 210 20.86 1.11 14.36
N GLY A 211 19.69 0.93 14.98
CA GLY A 211 19.00 1.94 15.76
C GLY A 211 18.19 2.94 14.92
N ASP A 212 17.99 2.63 13.65
CA ASP A 212 17.41 3.49 12.61
C ASP A 212 15.98 3.04 12.20
N LEU A 213 15.29 2.22 13.00
CA LEU A 213 13.90 1.83 12.76
C LEU A 213 12.94 2.61 13.65
N ASP A 214 12.03 3.37 13.04
CA ASP A 214 10.88 3.96 13.71
C ASP A 214 9.61 3.15 13.46
N VAL A 215 8.76 3.02 14.49
CA VAL A 215 7.49 2.31 14.43
C VAL A 215 6.34 3.24 14.82
N VAL A 216 5.58 3.66 13.83
CA VAL A 216 4.38 4.49 14.03
C VAL A 216 3.18 3.61 14.32
N THR A 217 2.63 3.65 15.52
CA THR A 217 1.42 2.87 15.86
C THR A 217 0.16 3.58 15.38
N LEU A 218 -0.62 2.87 14.55
CA LEU A 218 -1.93 3.30 14.11
C LEU A 218 -2.97 2.94 15.18
N GLY A 219 -3.43 3.95 15.92
CA GLY A 219 -4.36 3.77 17.02
C GLY A 219 -5.82 3.77 16.59
N ARG A 220 -6.73 4.10 17.54
CA ARG A 220 -8.16 4.19 17.27
C ARG A 220 -8.47 5.23 16.20
N GLY A 221 -9.40 4.90 15.31
CA GLY A 221 -9.79 5.76 14.19
C GLY A 221 -9.03 5.49 12.91
N TYR A 222 -8.07 4.55 12.93
CA TYR A 222 -7.45 3.99 11.74
C TYR A 222 -7.99 2.59 11.48
N ALA A 223 -8.08 2.23 10.21
CA ALA A 223 -8.33 0.88 9.74
C ALA A 223 -7.18 0.45 8.83
N TRP A 224 -6.68 -0.74 9.11
CA TRP A 224 -5.80 -1.49 8.23
C TRP A 224 -6.47 -2.81 7.89
N LEU A 225 -6.65 -3.08 6.60
CA LEU A 225 -7.34 -4.26 6.11
C LEU A 225 -6.39 -5.02 5.17
N ASP A 226 -6.04 -6.24 5.58
CA ASP A 226 -5.35 -7.21 4.72
C ASP A 226 -6.39 -8.07 4.01
N THR A 227 -6.53 -7.92 2.71
CA THR A 227 -7.55 -8.59 1.89
C THR A 227 -7.08 -9.97 1.42
N GLY A 228 -6.39 -10.71 2.28
CA GLY A 228 -5.74 -11.98 1.93
C GLY A 228 -6.67 -13.21 1.89
N THR A 229 -7.89 -13.13 2.42
CA THR A 229 -8.88 -14.23 2.49
C THR A 229 -10.23 -13.81 1.92
N MET A 230 -11.15 -14.77 1.68
CA MET A 230 -12.50 -14.46 1.21
C MET A 230 -13.25 -13.55 2.18
N ASP A 231 -13.19 -13.86 3.47
CA ASP A 231 -13.88 -13.10 4.51
C ASP A 231 -13.28 -11.69 4.63
N SER A 232 -11.94 -11.55 4.67
CA SER A 232 -11.30 -10.23 4.76
C SER A 232 -11.53 -9.37 3.52
N LEU A 233 -11.63 -9.95 2.32
CA LEU A 233 -11.99 -9.25 1.10
C LEU A 233 -13.44 -8.73 1.14
N PHE A 234 -14.34 -9.55 1.65
CA PHE A 234 -15.74 -9.18 1.84
C PHE A 234 -15.90 -8.08 2.90
N ASP A 235 -15.22 -8.21 4.03
CA ASP A 235 -15.22 -7.22 5.11
C ASP A 235 -14.63 -5.89 4.65
N ALA A 236 -13.55 -5.91 3.88
CA ALA A 236 -12.99 -4.70 3.29
C ALA A 236 -13.99 -4.00 2.37
N SER A 237 -14.73 -4.74 1.53
CA SER A 237 -15.76 -4.17 0.66
C SER A 237 -16.93 -3.56 1.47
N ASN A 238 -17.35 -4.22 2.54
CA ASN A 238 -18.39 -3.70 3.44
C ASN A 238 -17.92 -2.46 4.20
N PHE A 239 -16.66 -2.47 4.67
CA PHE A 239 -16.06 -1.32 5.34
C PHE A 239 -16.06 -0.08 4.43
N VAL A 240 -15.49 -0.20 3.23
CA VAL A 240 -15.45 0.91 2.26
C VAL A 240 -16.86 1.43 1.97
N ARG A 241 -17.80 0.53 1.62
CA ARG A 241 -19.20 0.89 1.39
C ARG A 241 -19.81 1.65 2.56
N THR A 242 -19.57 1.19 3.78
CA THR A 242 -20.14 1.81 4.99
C THR A 242 -19.57 3.21 5.22
N ILE A 243 -18.27 3.38 5.08
CA ILE A 243 -17.61 4.68 5.21
C ILE A 243 -18.15 5.66 4.15
N GLU A 244 -18.15 5.25 2.88
CA GLU A 244 -18.60 6.11 1.78
C GLU A 244 -20.07 6.53 1.93
N SER A 245 -20.93 5.59 2.31
CA SER A 245 -22.35 5.88 2.49
C SER A 245 -22.65 6.72 3.74
N SER A 246 -21.92 6.52 4.84
CA SER A 246 -22.16 7.22 6.10
C SER A 246 -21.55 8.62 6.15
N GLN A 247 -20.41 8.82 5.50
CA GLN A 247 -19.68 10.08 5.49
C GLN A 247 -19.88 10.91 4.21
N SER A 248 -20.57 10.34 3.20
CA SER A 248 -20.77 10.97 1.88
C SER A 248 -19.46 11.37 1.20
N ILE A 249 -18.43 10.57 1.38
CA ILE A 249 -17.09 10.72 0.77
C ILE A 249 -16.76 9.46 -0.03
N MET A 250 -15.84 9.58 -0.96
CA MET A 250 -15.24 8.42 -1.63
C MET A 250 -13.88 8.09 -1.00
N VAL A 251 -13.59 6.81 -0.85
CA VAL A 251 -12.33 6.31 -0.27
C VAL A 251 -11.35 6.00 -1.39
N SER A 252 -10.10 6.47 -1.26
CA SER A 252 -9.00 6.10 -2.17
C SER A 252 -9.31 6.35 -3.65
N VAL A 253 -9.59 7.61 -3.99
CA VAL A 253 -9.80 8.07 -5.37
C VAL A 253 -8.55 8.82 -5.84
N PRO A 254 -7.74 8.22 -6.72
CA PRO A 254 -6.49 8.82 -7.18
C PRO A 254 -6.68 10.21 -7.80
N GLU A 255 -7.75 10.44 -8.56
CA GLU A 255 -8.06 11.71 -9.22
C GLU A 255 -8.34 12.82 -8.20
N ASP A 256 -9.08 12.51 -7.14
CA ASP A 256 -9.36 13.47 -6.07
C ASP A 256 -8.09 13.83 -5.30
N ILE A 257 -7.27 12.83 -4.96
CA ILE A 257 -5.97 13.03 -4.30
C ILE A 257 -5.05 13.88 -5.18
N ALA A 258 -4.99 13.59 -6.49
CA ALA A 258 -4.20 14.34 -7.45
C ALA A 258 -4.65 15.81 -7.54
N TYR A 259 -5.96 16.06 -7.57
CA TYR A 259 -6.50 17.40 -7.57
C TYR A 259 -6.21 18.15 -6.26
N GLN A 260 -6.40 17.52 -5.11
CA GLN A 260 -6.09 18.13 -3.80
C GLN A 260 -4.60 18.47 -3.65
N ASN A 261 -3.72 17.66 -4.25
CA ASN A 261 -2.29 17.92 -4.29
C ASN A 261 -1.86 18.92 -5.39
N GLY A 262 -2.79 19.39 -6.23
CA GLY A 262 -2.51 20.30 -7.34
C GLY A 262 -1.74 19.65 -8.50
N TRP A 263 -1.81 18.32 -8.64
CA TRP A 263 -1.13 17.58 -9.71
C TRP A 263 -1.94 17.53 -11.01
N ILE A 264 -3.25 17.63 -10.90
CA ILE A 264 -4.17 17.80 -12.01
C ILE A 264 -5.06 19.02 -11.77
N ASP A 265 -5.62 19.57 -12.83
CA ASP A 265 -6.54 20.71 -12.76
C ASP A 265 -8.01 20.24 -12.63
N LYS A 266 -8.90 21.23 -12.47
CA LYS A 266 -10.34 20.99 -12.31
C LYS A 266 -10.98 20.37 -13.56
N ASP A 267 -10.47 20.67 -14.74
CA ASP A 267 -11.03 20.16 -15.98
C ASP A 267 -10.65 18.70 -16.20
N ALA A 268 -9.42 18.31 -15.85
CA ALA A 268 -9.00 16.90 -15.81
C ALA A 268 -9.83 16.10 -14.80
N LEU A 269 -10.08 16.64 -13.59
CA LEU A 269 -10.93 15.99 -12.58
C LEU A 269 -12.37 15.80 -13.10
N ARG A 270 -12.93 16.79 -13.78
CA ARG A 270 -14.29 16.67 -14.37
C ARG A 270 -14.35 15.61 -15.46
N GLN A 271 -13.34 15.56 -16.34
CA GLN A 271 -13.27 14.57 -17.39
C GLN A 271 -13.19 13.14 -16.81
N ALA A 272 -12.40 12.94 -15.76
CA ALA A 272 -12.34 11.67 -15.04
C ALA A 272 -13.71 11.29 -14.45
N ALA A 273 -14.39 12.23 -13.79
CA ALA A 273 -15.74 12.04 -13.23
C ALA A 273 -16.78 11.67 -14.29
N GLU A 274 -16.75 12.31 -15.47
CA GLU A 274 -17.67 12.00 -16.58
C GLU A 274 -17.42 10.60 -17.13
N THR A 275 -16.16 10.16 -17.20
CA THR A 275 -15.81 8.81 -17.65
C THR A 275 -16.32 7.76 -16.68
N THR A 276 -16.18 8.00 -15.37
CA THR A 276 -16.70 7.13 -14.31
C THR A 276 -18.23 7.10 -14.30
N THR A 277 -18.89 8.26 -14.45
CA THR A 277 -20.37 8.38 -14.46
C THR A 277 -20.99 7.66 -15.64
N ARG A 278 -20.35 7.62 -16.81
CA ARG A 278 -20.84 6.84 -17.96
C ARG A 278 -20.90 5.35 -17.67
N SER A 279 -20.04 4.84 -16.81
CA SER A 279 -20.10 3.45 -16.34
C SER A 279 -21.18 3.23 -15.27
N GLU A 280 -21.59 4.28 -14.54
CA GLU A 280 -22.59 4.27 -13.47
C GLU A 280 -24.00 4.74 -13.89
N GLU A 281 -24.22 5.16 -15.12
CA GLU A 281 -25.58 5.59 -15.61
C GLU A 281 -26.68 4.56 -15.35
N ARG A 282 -26.31 3.36 -14.95
CA ARG A 282 -27.24 2.31 -14.51
C ARG A 282 -27.64 2.40 -13.04
N ARG A 283 -27.00 3.19 -12.19
CA ARG A 283 -27.22 3.10 -10.75
C ARG A 283 -27.54 4.41 -10.02
N VAL A 284 -27.07 5.57 -10.46
CA VAL A 284 -27.19 6.80 -9.67
C VAL A 284 -27.36 8.04 -10.56
N GLY A 285 -28.48 8.15 -11.22
CA GLY A 285 -28.83 9.39 -11.91
C GLY A 285 -29.26 10.45 -10.93
N LYS A 286 -28.46 11.26 -10.37
CA LYS A 286 -28.63 12.55 -9.69
C LYS A 286 -27.74 12.75 -8.45
N GLU A 287 -27.33 11.70 -7.74
CA GLU A 287 -26.60 11.86 -6.47
C GLU A 287 -25.09 12.06 -6.66
N CYS A 288 -24.49 11.52 -7.76
CA CYS A 288 -23.06 11.70 -8.02
C CYS A 288 -22.62 13.13 -8.33
N ARG A 289 -23.50 13.96 -8.93
CA ARG A 289 -23.15 15.37 -9.21
C ARG A 289 -22.92 16.21 -7.96
N SER A 290 -23.45 15.80 -6.80
CA SER A 290 -23.23 16.49 -5.53
C SER A 290 -22.01 16.01 -4.75
N ARG A 291 -21.54 14.79 -5.01
CA ARG A 291 -20.37 14.19 -4.33
C ARG A 291 -19.01 14.68 -4.85
N TRP A 292 -18.98 15.16 -6.09
CA TRP A 292 -17.80 15.77 -6.73
C TRP A 292 -17.80 17.29 -6.59
N SER A 293 -18.43 17.83 -5.58
CA SER A 293 -18.43 19.27 -5.32
C SER A 293 -17.08 19.73 -4.77
N PRO A 294 -16.44 20.76 -5.35
CA PRO A 294 -15.13 21.26 -4.92
C PRO A 294 -15.15 22.06 -3.60
N TYR A 295 -16.19 21.89 -2.77
CA TYR A 295 -16.42 22.66 -1.54
C TYR A 295 -16.58 21.77 -0.30
N HIS A 296 -15.74 20.74 -0.16
CA HIS A 296 -15.59 20.07 1.14
C HIS A 296 -14.13 19.81 1.43
#